data_56888d6cc7aaa9271c148eba061a5c1f
#
_entry.id   56888d6cc7aaa9271c148eba061a5c1f
#
_cell.length_a   1.000
_cell.length_b   1.000
_cell.length_c   1.000
_cell.angle_alpha   90.00
_cell.angle_beta   90.00
_cell.angle_gamma   90.00
#
_symmetry.space_group_name_H-M   'P 1'
#
loop_
_entity.id
_entity.type
_entity.pdbx_description
1 polymer ?
#
loop_
_entity_poly.entity_id
_entity_poly.type
_entity_poly.pdbx_seq_one_letter_code
_entity_poly.pdbx_strand_id
1 'polypeptide(L)' 'MHIKYVNGHYEIVSADNGQFIQSADTWDEALDDMKELLITTV' A
#
# COMPACT_ATOMS: atom_id res chain seq x y z
N MET A 1 6.89 3.74 2.49
CA MET A 1 5.51 3.33 2.19
C MET A 1 4.75 2.98 3.44
N HIS A 2 3.49 3.29 3.49
CA HIS A 2 2.64 2.83 4.57
C HIS A 2 1.22 2.59 4.05
N ILE A 3 0.42 1.91 4.86
CA ILE A 3 -0.94 1.56 4.51
C ILE A 3 -1.89 2.41 5.33
N LYS A 4 -2.92 2.97 4.70
CA LYS A 4 -3.96 3.69 5.40
C LYS A 4 -5.34 3.14 5.02
N TYR A 5 -6.30 3.28 5.92
CA TYR A 5 -7.68 2.84 5.69
C TYR A 5 -8.52 4.03 5.27
N VAL A 6 -9.17 3.91 4.11
CA VAL A 6 -9.95 5.01 3.54
C VAL A 6 -11.23 4.45 2.93
N ASN A 7 -12.38 4.94 3.42
CA ASN A 7 -13.68 4.63 2.81
C ASN A 7 -13.92 3.14 2.53
N GLY A 8 -13.59 2.30 3.49
CA GLY A 8 -13.88 0.88 3.39
C GLY A 8 -12.86 0.06 2.64
N HIS A 9 -11.71 0.64 2.32
CA HIS A 9 -10.62 -0.10 1.68
C HIS A 9 -9.28 0.40 2.20
N TYR A 10 -8.21 -0.28 1.79
CA TYR A 10 -6.86 0.10 2.20
C TYR A 10 -6.11 0.69 1.02
N GLU A 11 -5.27 1.68 1.30
CA GLU A 11 -4.43 2.31 0.29
C GLU A 11 -2.98 2.29 0.71
N ILE A 12 -2.10 1.96 -0.22
CA ILE A 12 -0.66 2.03 -0.01
C ILE A 12 -0.19 3.38 -0.54
N VAL A 13 0.47 4.15 0.30
CA VAL A 13 0.94 5.48 -0.07
C VAL A 13 2.41 5.63 0.21
N SER A 14 3.04 6.55 -0.52
CA SER A 14 4.45 6.85 -0.35
C SER A 14 4.69 7.56 0.99
N ALA A 15 5.74 7.16 1.71
CA ALA A 15 6.11 7.78 2.97
C ALA A 15 6.67 9.18 2.75
N ASP A 16 7.19 9.47 1.58
CA ASP A 16 7.85 10.73 1.31
C ASP A 16 6.87 11.88 1.07
N ASN A 17 5.87 11.65 0.23
CA ASN A 17 4.95 12.72 -0.16
C ASN A 17 3.48 12.32 -0.03
N GLY A 18 3.19 11.14 0.49
CA GLY A 18 1.81 10.66 0.65
C GLY A 18 1.12 10.33 -0.66
N GLN A 19 1.89 10.18 -1.73
CA GLN A 19 1.32 9.90 -3.04
C GLN A 19 0.74 8.49 -3.09
N PHE A 20 -0.45 8.38 -3.68
CA PHE A 20 -1.12 7.10 -3.85
C PHE A 20 -0.31 6.17 -4.74
N ILE A 21 -0.18 4.92 -4.31
CA ILE A 21 0.54 3.90 -5.07
C ILE A 21 -0.43 2.83 -5.56
N GLN A 22 -1.19 2.23 -4.62
CA GLN A 22 -2.06 1.12 -4.95
C GLN A 22 -3.13 0.95 -3.89
N SER A 23 -4.28 0.38 -4.26
CA SER A 23 -5.35 0.11 -3.30
C SER A 23 -5.55 -1.40 -3.15
N ALA A 24 -6.13 -1.79 -2.03
CA ALA A 24 -6.42 -3.20 -1.73
C ALA A 24 -7.72 -3.28 -0.92
N ASP A 25 -8.45 -4.36 -1.09
CA ASP A 25 -9.73 -4.54 -0.40
C ASP A 25 -9.58 -4.98 1.04
N THR A 26 -8.50 -5.68 1.37
CA THR A 26 -8.26 -6.20 2.72
C THR A 26 -6.87 -5.84 3.19
N TRP A 27 -6.69 -5.90 4.53
CA TRP A 27 -5.40 -5.67 5.15
C TRP A 27 -4.34 -6.67 4.65
N ASP A 28 -4.73 -7.94 4.56
CA ASP A 28 -3.82 -8.99 4.10
C ASP A 28 -3.34 -8.74 2.68
N GLU A 29 -4.24 -8.31 1.81
CA GLU A 29 -3.91 -7.94 0.45
C GLU A 29 -2.96 -6.77 0.40
N ALA A 30 -3.23 -5.74 1.22
CA ALA A 30 -2.40 -4.57 1.28
C ALA A 30 -0.98 -4.91 1.72
N LEU A 31 -0.85 -5.76 2.73
CA LEU A 31 0.46 -6.19 3.21
C LEU A 31 1.22 -6.96 2.13
N ASP A 32 0.52 -7.83 1.44
CA ASP A 32 1.12 -8.64 0.39
C ASP A 32 1.60 -7.77 -0.76
N ASP A 33 0.77 -6.83 -1.18
CA ASP A 33 1.12 -5.89 -2.24
C ASP A 33 2.31 -5.02 -1.84
N MET A 34 2.35 -4.57 -0.60
CA MET A 34 3.46 -3.76 -0.12
C MET A 34 4.76 -4.53 -0.12
N LYS A 35 4.73 -5.79 0.27
CA LYS A 35 5.90 -6.66 0.22
C LYS A 35 6.41 -6.80 -1.21
N GLU A 36 5.51 -7.02 -2.13
CA GLU A 36 5.82 -7.16 -3.56
C GLU A 36 6.54 -5.90 -4.06
N LEU A 37 5.99 -4.74 -3.73
CA LEU A 37 6.56 -3.46 -4.14
C LEU A 37 7.96 -3.24 -3.58
N LEU A 38 8.21 -3.69 -2.36
CA LEU A 38 9.53 -3.55 -1.74
C LEU A 38 10.55 -4.50 -2.36
N ILE A 39 10.12 -5.66 -2.79
CA ILE A 39 11.02 -6.66 -3.38
C ILE A 39 11.41 -6.30 -4.80
N THR A 40 10.52 -5.69 -5.56
CA THR A 40 10.74 -5.43 -6.98
C THR A 40 11.65 -4.25 -7.27
N THR A 41 12.21 -3.62 -6.27
CA THR A 41 13.08 -2.46 -6.47
C THR A 41 14.53 -2.82 -6.75
N VAL A 42 14.83 -4.05 -6.91
CA VAL A 42 16.20 -4.50 -7.14
C VAL A 42 16.69 -4.20 -8.55
#